data_a3811c988fb8558d6b40159772099198
#
_entry.id   a3811c988fb8558d6b40159772099198
#
_cell.length_a   1.000
_cell.length_b   1.000
_cell.length_c   1.000
_cell.angle_alpha   90.00
_cell.angle_beta   90.00
_cell.angle_gamma   90.00
#
_symmetry.space_group_name_H-M   'P 1'
#
loop_
_entity.id
_entity.type
_entity.pdbx_description
1 polymer ?
#
loop_
_entity_poly.entity_id
_entity_poly.type
_entity_poly.pdbx_seq_one_letter_code
_entity_poly.pdbx_strand_id
1 'polypeptide(L)'
;HVENNLYTNGYKCMLCEVGDNPNRIEEFVEMLQRNVMDGIICCADIPSSVSLAEIHRPIVMIDRYVTEGIPCIHSDHKRGGELAAQALLSAGCKNVLYFASSATERGYSMERYRRFAEVCKQHKCKITAIDAGSKIPNFQSGPTIWKKYISHFDGIDGLFTADVTAAALMKMLQKKGIKIPKKLKVVGYDGLDFTRFLTPELTTVRQNVPEIAKRSVDTVIRMIDGKKIEEMEQIVDVTFRKGEST
;
A
#
# COMPACT_ATOMS: atom_id res chain seq x y z
N HIS A 1 -9.19 11.58 6.02
CA HIS A 1 -10.10 10.76 6.86
C HIS A 1 -9.66 10.74 8.32
N VAL A 2 -8.38 10.49 8.63
CA VAL A 2 -7.87 10.50 10.02
C VAL A 2 -8.14 11.83 10.69
N GLU A 3 -7.78 12.94 10.05
CA GLU A 3 -8.00 14.30 10.57
C GLU A 3 -9.47 14.55 10.88
N ASN A 4 -10.38 14.25 9.96
CA ASN A 4 -11.82 14.42 10.17
C ASN A 4 -12.34 13.60 11.36
N ASN A 5 -11.91 12.33 11.48
CA ASN A 5 -12.34 11.48 12.58
C ASN A 5 -11.79 11.99 13.93
N LEU A 6 -10.56 12.46 13.98
CA LEU A 6 -9.97 13.08 15.17
C LEU A 6 -10.72 14.36 15.56
N TYR A 7 -10.98 15.23 14.59
CA TYR A 7 -11.70 16.49 14.82
C TYR A 7 -13.11 16.25 15.39
N THR A 8 -13.84 15.28 14.83
CA THR A 8 -15.19 14.91 15.31
C THR A 8 -15.17 14.41 16.77
N ASN A 9 -14.05 13.83 17.20
CA ASN A 9 -13.85 13.36 18.58
C ASN A 9 -13.17 14.38 19.49
N GLY A 10 -13.02 15.65 19.06
CA GLY A 10 -12.47 16.73 19.86
C GLY A 10 -10.94 16.82 19.87
N TYR A 11 -10.25 16.03 19.06
CA TYR A 11 -8.80 16.04 18.93
C TYR A 11 -8.32 16.93 17.79
N LYS A 12 -7.07 17.37 17.87
CA LYS A 12 -6.36 18.04 16.78
C LYS A 12 -5.36 17.08 16.15
N CYS A 13 -5.18 17.20 14.82
CA CYS A 13 -4.21 16.41 14.08
C CYS A 13 -3.00 17.27 13.72
N MET A 14 -1.81 16.77 14.05
CA MET A 14 -0.55 17.30 13.55
C MET A 14 0.04 16.29 12.56
N LEU A 15 0.24 16.71 11.31
CA LEU A 15 0.89 15.87 10.30
C LEU A 15 2.41 15.99 10.44
N CYS A 16 3.06 14.86 10.73
CA CYS A 16 4.50 14.75 10.86
C CYS A 16 5.05 13.90 9.71
N GLU A 17 5.97 14.45 8.95
CA GLU A 17 6.62 13.73 7.84
C GLU A 17 8.01 13.23 8.26
N VAL A 18 8.25 11.93 8.09
CA VAL A 18 9.55 11.32 8.37
C VAL A 18 10.54 11.63 7.26
N GLY A 19 10.07 11.71 6.00
CA GLY A 19 10.90 11.98 4.83
C GLY A 19 11.96 10.90 4.63
N ASP A 20 13.16 11.32 4.19
CA ASP A 20 14.30 10.42 3.98
C ASP A 20 15.13 10.17 5.25
N ASN A 21 14.73 10.76 6.38
CA ASN A 21 15.41 10.59 7.66
C ASN A 21 14.55 9.80 8.65
N PRO A 22 14.73 8.49 8.75
CA PRO A 22 13.93 7.64 9.63
C PRO A 22 14.12 7.97 11.13
N ASN A 23 15.23 8.61 11.51
CA ASN A 23 15.49 8.99 12.91
C ASN A 23 14.53 10.09 13.41
N ARG A 24 13.82 10.79 12.52
CA ARG A 24 12.78 11.75 12.94
C ARG A 24 11.64 11.08 13.72
N ILE A 25 11.46 9.78 13.60
CA ILE A 25 10.49 9.05 14.41
C ILE A 25 10.86 9.13 15.90
N GLU A 26 12.14 9.09 16.23
CA GLU A 26 12.61 9.21 17.62
C GLU A 26 12.18 10.55 18.23
N GLU A 27 12.28 11.63 17.47
CA GLU A 27 11.81 12.97 17.89
C GLU A 27 10.30 12.98 18.19
N PHE A 28 9.49 12.34 17.34
CA PHE A 28 8.04 12.26 17.55
C PHE A 28 7.68 11.37 18.75
N VAL A 29 8.42 10.30 18.96
CA VAL A 29 8.28 9.45 20.15
C VAL A 29 8.64 10.23 21.41
N GLU A 30 9.72 11.01 21.41
CA GLU A 30 10.07 11.89 22.52
C GLU A 30 8.97 12.92 22.82
N MET A 31 8.38 13.53 21.79
CA MET A 31 7.26 14.46 21.96
C MET A 31 6.06 13.76 22.63
N LEU A 32 5.76 12.53 22.26
CA LEU A 32 4.72 11.71 22.88
C LEU A 32 5.06 11.42 24.37
N GLN A 33 6.29 11.03 24.67
CA GLN A 33 6.74 10.76 26.04
C GLN A 33 6.69 12.01 26.92
N ARG A 34 6.95 13.19 26.36
CA ARG A 34 6.89 14.50 27.05
C ARG A 34 5.47 15.09 27.12
N ASN A 35 4.44 14.36 26.70
CA ASN A 35 3.04 14.82 26.66
C ASN A 35 2.82 16.07 25.78
N VAL A 36 3.63 16.27 24.73
CA VAL A 36 3.40 17.32 23.73
C VAL A 36 2.29 16.88 22.77
N MET A 37 2.08 15.57 22.64
CA MET A 37 0.97 14.95 21.93
C MET A 37 0.40 13.78 22.75
N ASP A 38 -0.87 13.46 22.55
CA ASP A 38 -1.59 12.44 23.32
C ASP A 38 -1.42 11.04 22.72
N GLY A 39 -1.22 10.95 21.39
CA GLY A 39 -1.05 9.68 20.68
C GLY A 39 -0.46 9.86 19.30
N ILE A 40 -0.03 8.74 18.69
CA ILE A 40 0.54 8.68 17.34
C ILE A 40 -0.21 7.66 16.52
N ILE A 41 -0.61 8.02 15.29
CA ILE A 41 -1.01 7.09 14.23
C ILE A 41 0.10 7.12 13.18
N CYS A 42 0.81 6.00 13.01
CA CYS A 42 2.02 5.92 12.21
C CYS A 42 1.82 5.06 10.96
N CYS A 43 2.18 5.61 9.78
CA CYS A 43 2.18 4.91 8.50
C CYS A 43 3.62 4.71 7.96
N ALA A 44 4.65 5.09 8.73
CA ALA A 44 6.05 4.99 8.33
C ALA A 44 6.68 3.69 8.83
N ASP A 45 7.76 3.28 8.17
CA ASP A 45 8.61 2.19 8.68
C ASP A 45 9.38 2.66 9.92
N ILE A 46 9.38 1.85 10.96
CA ILE A 46 10.07 2.16 12.21
C ILE A 46 11.48 1.58 12.14
N PRO A 47 12.52 2.41 12.35
CA PRO A 47 13.90 1.91 12.44
C PRO A 47 14.06 0.90 13.58
N SER A 48 14.93 -0.08 13.39
CA SER A 48 15.23 -1.10 14.43
C SER A 48 15.88 -0.51 15.69
N SER A 49 16.39 0.73 15.61
CA SER A 49 16.91 1.48 16.77
C SER A 49 15.79 1.94 17.71
N VAL A 50 14.55 2.02 17.22
CA VAL A 50 13.40 2.49 18.01
C VAL A 50 12.64 1.30 18.56
N SER A 51 12.76 1.03 19.86
CA SER A 51 11.97 0.01 20.56
C SER A 51 10.61 0.58 20.95
N LEU A 52 9.62 0.46 20.07
CA LEU A 52 8.25 0.89 20.39
C LEU A 52 7.60 0.07 21.51
N ALA A 53 8.03 -1.18 21.70
CA ALA A 53 7.47 -2.08 22.72
C ALA A 53 7.71 -1.56 24.15
N GLU A 54 8.75 -0.75 24.36
CA GLU A 54 9.07 -0.11 25.64
C GLU A 54 8.31 1.20 25.88
N ILE A 55 7.59 1.67 24.83
CA ILE A 55 6.86 2.91 24.88
C ILE A 55 5.42 2.61 25.29
N HIS A 56 5.14 2.67 26.58
CA HIS A 56 3.79 2.48 27.12
C HIS A 56 2.91 3.74 26.88
N ARG A 57 2.78 4.12 25.60
CA ARG A 57 2.04 5.31 25.15
C ARG A 57 1.12 4.96 23.98
N PRO A 58 0.06 5.74 23.71
CA PRO A 58 -0.87 5.49 22.61
C PRO A 58 -0.19 5.61 21.23
N ILE A 59 0.13 4.48 20.64
CA ILE A 59 0.67 4.37 19.29
C ILE A 59 -0.13 3.32 18.52
N VAL A 60 -0.56 3.66 17.31
CA VAL A 60 -1.28 2.78 16.39
C VAL A 60 -0.56 2.79 15.05
N MET A 61 -0.37 1.61 14.46
CA MET A 61 0.25 1.46 13.16
C MET A 61 -0.79 1.26 12.06
N ILE A 62 -0.52 1.78 10.86
CA ILE A 62 -1.30 1.51 9.66
C ILE A 62 -0.40 0.84 8.62
N ASP A 63 -0.81 -0.34 8.13
CA ASP A 63 -0.14 -1.10 7.06
C ASP A 63 1.36 -1.37 7.28
N ARG A 64 1.84 -1.24 8.51
CA ARG A 64 3.24 -1.49 8.87
C ARG A 64 3.33 -2.53 9.96
N TYR A 65 4.13 -3.56 9.71
CA TYR A 65 4.41 -4.56 10.71
C TYR A 65 5.28 -3.97 11.82
N VAL A 66 4.85 -4.18 13.05
CA VAL A 66 5.60 -3.79 14.24
C VAL A 66 5.63 -4.97 15.20
N THR A 67 6.60 -4.97 16.09
CA THR A 67 6.74 -5.92 17.18
C THR A 67 5.48 -6.03 18.05
N GLU A 68 5.34 -7.13 18.74
CA GLU A 68 4.24 -7.40 19.67
C GLU A 68 3.94 -6.21 20.60
N GLY A 69 2.65 -5.96 20.85
CA GLY A 69 2.19 -4.97 21.82
C GLY A 69 1.71 -3.65 21.24
N ILE A 70 1.81 -3.42 19.92
CA ILE A 70 1.30 -2.20 19.27
C ILE A 70 0.19 -2.55 18.31
N PRO A 71 -1.01 -1.93 18.44
CA PRO A 71 -2.12 -2.19 17.54
C PRO A 71 -1.78 -1.80 16.11
N CYS A 72 -2.15 -2.64 15.15
CA CYS A 72 -2.02 -2.38 13.74
C CYS A 72 -3.35 -2.57 13.02
N ILE A 73 -3.71 -1.59 12.21
CA ILE A 73 -4.84 -1.66 11.30
C ILE A 73 -4.31 -1.73 9.87
N HIS A 74 -4.73 -2.73 9.11
CA HIS A 74 -4.26 -2.89 7.73
C HIS A 74 -5.34 -3.47 6.81
N SER A 75 -5.15 -3.28 5.51
CA SER A 75 -6.00 -3.93 4.51
C SER A 75 -5.78 -5.43 4.45
N ASP A 76 -6.80 -6.18 4.02
CA ASP A 76 -6.62 -7.59 3.63
C ASP A 76 -5.78 -7.67 2.34
N HIS A 77 -4.47 -7.51 2.50
CA HIS A 77 -3.51 -7.58 1.39
C HIS A 77 -3.49 -8.95 0.72
N LYS A 78 -3.75 -10.02 1.48
CA LYS A 78 -3.84 -11.37 0.96
C LYS A 78 -5.01 -11.50 -0.02
N ARG A 79 -6.19 -11.05 0.40
CA ARG A 79 -7.37 -11.02 -0.47
C ARG A 79 -7.16 -10.12 -1.67
N GLY A 80 -6.50 -8.98 -1.47
CA GLY A 80 -6.17 -8.06 -2.56
C GLY A 80 -5.26 -8.67 -3.63
N GLY A 81 -4.24 -9.42 -3.22
CA GLY A 81 -3.38 -10.16 -4.14
C GLY A 81 -4.13 -11.24 -4.93
N GLU A 82 -5.04 -11.94 -4.25
CA GLU A 82 -5.91 -12.95 -4.89
C GLU A 82 -6.82 -12.32 -5.95
N LEU A 83 -7.51 -11.23 -5.62
CA LEU A 83 -8.39 -10.52 -6.55
C LEU A 83 -7.65 -10.03 -7.80
N ALA A 84 -6.44 -9.50 -7.64
CA ALA A 84 -5.62 -9.05 -8.75
C ALA A 84 -5.20 -10.21 -9.66
N ALA A 85 -4.78 -11.34 -9.07
CA ALA A 85 -4.43 -12.54 -9.84
C ALA A 85 -5.63 -13.08 -10.62
N GLN A 86 -6.78 -13.22 -9.98
CA GLN A 86 -8.02 -13.68 -10.61
C GLN A 86 -8.43 -12.79 -11.78
N ALA A 87 -8.30 -11.45 -11.65
CA ALA A 87 -8.62 -10.52 -12.71
C ALA A 87 -7.73 -10.72 -13.95
N LEU A 88 -6.41 -10.83 -13.77
CA LEU A 88 -5.47 -11.06 -14.88
C LEU A 88 -5.67 -12.45 -15.52
N LEU A 89 -5.87 -13.48 -14.71
CA LEU A 89 -6.11 -14.84 -15.21
C LEU A 89 -7.43 -14.92 -15.99
N SER A 90 -8.50 -14.31 -15.51
CA SER A 90 -9.79 -14.24 -16.19
C SER A 90 -9.70 -13.45 -17.50
N ALA A 91 -8.77 -12.48 -17.59
CA ALA A 91 -8.46 -11.77 -18.83
C ALA A 91 -7.52 -12.55 -19.77
N GLY A 92 -7.17 -13.80 -19.45
CA GLY A 92 -6.39 -14.71 -20.27
C GLY A 92 -4.88 -14.52 -20.19
N CYS A 93 -4.36 -13.81 -19.19
CA CYS A 93 -2.92 -13.60 -19.01
C CYS A 93 -2.19 -14.91 -18.67
N LYS A 94 -1.00 -15.08 -19.27
CA LYS A 94 -0.11 -16.22 -19.05
C LYS A 94 1.27 -15.85 -18.56
N ASN A 95 1.67 -14.59 -18.77
CA ASN A 95 2.97 -14.04 -18.37
C ASN A 95 2.74 -12.70 -17.68
N VAL A 96 2.75 -12.69 -16.36
CA VAL A 96 2.44 -11.49 -15.59
C VAL A 96 3.69 -10.89 -14.96
N LEU A 97 3.73 -9.58 -14.90
CA LEU A 97 4.72 -8.81 -14.18
C LEU A 97 4.10 -8.25 -12.89
N TYR A 98 4.72 -8.56 -11.75
CA TYR A 98 4.49 -7.86 -10.50
C TYR A 98 5.56 -6.80 -10.32
N PHE A 99 5.14 -5.55 -10.24
CA PHE A 99 6.06 -4.44 -10.04
C PHE A 99 5.81 -3.82 -8.67
N ALA A 100 6.81 -3.95 -7.79
CA ALA A 100 6.75 -3.42 -6.44
C ALA A 100 7.67 -2.21 -6.27
N SER A 101 7.30 -1.38 -5.36
CA SER A 101 8.01 -0.14 -5.07
C SER A 101 9.01 -0.23 -3.94
N SER A 102 8.85 -1.15 -3.07
CA SER A 102 9.85 -1.52 -2.07
C SER A 102 9.66 -2.98 -1.73
N ALA A 103 10.74 -3.73 -1.80
CA ALA A 103 10.84 -5.01 -1.15
C ALA A 103 11.19 -4.76 0.32
N THR A 104 10.26 -4.29 1.08
CA THR A 104 10.35 -4.60 2.49
C THR A 104 9.98 -6.06 2.58
N GLU A 105 10.97 -6.92 2.80
CA GLU A 105 10.79 -8.35 3.07
C GLU A 105 9.93 -8.59 4.31
N ARG A 106 9.47 -7.53 4.94
CA ARG A 106 8.69 -7.49 6.17
C ARG A 106 7.54 -6.51 6.01
N GLY A 107 6.33 -7.02 5.96
CA GLY A 107 5.15 -6.18 5.96
C GLY A 107 3.98 -6.82 5.23
N TYR A 108 2.81 -6.32 5.52
CA TYR A 108 1.56 -6.81 4.95
C TYR A 108 1.51 -6.73 3.42
N SER A 109 2.23 -5.79 2.81
CA SER A 109 2.34 -5.69 1.35
C SER A 109 2.97 -6.93 0.70
N MET A 110 3.83 -7.67 1.43
CA MET A 110 4.38 -8.95 0.97
C MET A 110 3.33 -10.06 0.91
N GLU A 111 2.32 -10.02 1.77
CA GLU A 111 1.20 -10.96 1.71
C GLU A 111 0.42 -10.83 0.40
N ARG A 112 0.30 -9.60 -0.13
CA ARG A 112 -0.27 -9.32 -1.44
C ARG A 112 0.49 -10.03 -2.55
N TYR A 113 1.83 -9.88 -2.55
CA TYR A 113 2.67 -10.56 -3.54
C TYR A 113 2.63 -12.08 -3.40
N ARG A 114 2.79 -12.60 -2.18
CA ARG A 114 2.78 -14.05 -1.91
C ARG A 114 1.50 -14.69 -2.41
N ARG A 115 0.36 -14.12 -2.08
CA ARG A 115 -0.93 -14.65 -2.50
C ARG A 115 -1.17 -14.51 -4.00
N PHE A 116 -0.79 -13.37 -4.58
CA PHE A 116 -0.81 -13.17 -6.03
C PHE A 116 0.02 -14.24 -6.75
N ALA A 117 1.24 -14.46 -6.29
CA ALA A 117 2.16 -15.44 -6.88
C ALA A 117 1.65 -16.88 -6.73
N GLU A 118 1.10 -17.21 -5.56
CA GLU A 118 0.51 -18.53 -5.31
C GLU A 118 -0.63 -18.84 -6.28
N VAL A 119 -1.57 -17.91 -6.43
CA VAL A 119 -2.72 -18.08 -7.34
C VAL A 119 -2.27 -18.20 -8.79
N CYS A 120 -1.35 -17.36 -9.24
CA CYS A 120 -0.78 -17.45 -10.58
C CYS A 120 -0.09 -18.80 -10.83
N LYS A 121 0.69 -19.28 -9.87
CA LYS A 121 1.38 -20.57 -9.95
C LYS A 121 0.41 -21.74 -10.05
N GLN A 122 -0.68 -21.74 -9.28
CA GLN A 122 -1.74 -22.76 -9.33
C GLN A 122 -2.37 -22.85 -10.73
N HIS A 123 -2.43 -21.73 -11.45
CA HIS A 123 -2.98 -21.65 -12.83
C HIS A 123 -1.90 -21.70 -13.93
N LYS A 124 -0.66 -22.12 -13.59
CA LYS A 124 0.47 -22.22 -14.54
C LYS A 124 0.79 -20.90 -15.27
N CYS A 125 0.47 -19.76 -14.66
CA CYS A 125 0.83 -18.44 -15.15
C CYS A 125 2.26 -18.10 -14.70
N LYS A 126 3.12 -17.67 -15.64
CA LYS A 126 4.48 -17.24 -15.31
C LYS A 126 4.46 -15.87 -14.65
N ILE A 127 5.34 -15.69 -13.65
CA ILE A 127 5.46 -14.43 -12.92
C ILE A 127 6.89 -13.94 -13.02
N THR A 128 7.03 -12.67 -13.37
CA THR A 128 8.25 -11.91 -13.21
C THR A 128 8.00 -10.87 -12.12
N ALA A 129 8.83 -10.84 -11.09
CA ALA A 129 8.75 -9.82 -10.05
C ALA A 129 9.90 -8.82 -10.22
N ILE A 130 9.58 -7.55 -10.21
CA ILE A 130 10.56 -6.45 -10.19
C ILE A 130 10.35 -5.68 -8.91
N ASP A 131 11.42 -5.61 -8.14
CA ASP A 131 11.53 -4.73 -7.01
C ASP A 131 12.29 -3.46 -7.43
N ALA A 132 11.60 -2.34 -7.41
CA ALA A 132 12.22 -1.05 -7.74
C ALA A 132 12.97 -0.43 -6.56
N GLY A 133 12.94 -1.08 -5.38
CA GLY A 133 13.52 -0.57 -4.14
C GLY A 133 12.77 0.63 -3.58
N SER A 134 13.29 1.21 -2.50
CA SER A 134 12.74 2.42 -1.87
C SER A 134 12.76 3.67 -2.79
N LYS A 135 13.43 3.57 -3.93
CA LYS A 135 13.52 4.63 -4.94
C LYS A 135 12.51 4.37 -6.05
N ILE A 136 11.23 4.20 -5.70
CA ILE A 136 10.24 4.33 -6.76
C ILE A 136 10.39 5.71 -7.38
N PRO A 137 10.40 5.75 -8.71
CA PRO A 137 10.23 7.01 -9.37
C PRO A 137 8.88 7.59 -8.92
N ASN A 138 8.91 8.59 -8.08
CA ASN A 138 7.75 9.43 -7.82
C ASN A 138 7.42 10.25 -9.10
N PHE A 139 6.31 10.97 -9.11
CA PHE A 139 5.95 11.81 -10.25
C PHE A 139 7.04 12.85 -10.58
N GLN A 140 7.89 13.24 -9.63
CA GLN A 140 9.00 14.18 -9.78
C GLN A 140 10.20 13.55 -10.47
N SER A 141 10.38 12.23 -10.38
CA SER A 141 11.55 11.51 -10.92
C SER A 141 11.64 11.49 -12.45
N GLY A 142 10.58 11.95 -13.13
CA GLY A 142 10.54 12.10 -14.58
C GLY A 142 10.56 10.78 -15.39
N PRO A 143 10.34 10.88 -16.71
CA PRO A 143 10.23 9.70 -17.58
C PRO A 143 11.50 8.85 -17.69
N THR A 144 12.67 9.43 -17.40
CA THR A 144 13.96 8.78 -17.65
C THR A 144 14.18 7.56 -16.76
N ILE A 145 13.74 7.61 -15.50
CA ILE A 145 13.91 6.50 -14.56
C ILE A 145 13.06 5.30 -14.92
N TRP A 146 11.87 5.55 -15.46
CA TRP A 146 10.97 4.49 -15.91
C TRP A 146 11.47 3.74 -17.15
N LYS A 147 12.28 4.42 -18.00
CA LYS A 147 12.80 3.82 -19.24
C LYS A 147 13.55 2.52 -19.00
N LYS A 148 14.28 2.40 -17.90
CA LYS A 148 15.06 1.19 -17.56
C LYS A 148 14.17 -0.05 -17.36
N TYR A 149 12.90 0.14 -17.00
CA TYR A 149 11.98 -0.97 -16.74
C TYR A 149 11.20 -1.44 -17.98
N ILE A 150 11.22 -0.66 -19.06
CA ILE A 150 10.38 -0.97 -20.24
C ILE A 150 10.80 -2.24 -20.95
N SER A 151 12.08 -2.59 -20.96
CA SER A 151 12.59 -3.86 -21.54
C SER A 151 12.04 -5.10 -20.82
N HIS A 152 11.59 -4.96 -19.57
CA HIS A 152 11.02 -6.07 -18.81
C HIS A 152 9.61 -6.45 -19.25
N PHE A 153 8.98 -5.65 -20.13
CA PHE A 153 7.64 -5.91 -20.64
C PHE A 153 7.61 -6.81 -21.89
N ASP A 154 8.77 -7.20 -22.39
CA ASP A 154 8.84 -8.11 -23.55
C ASP A 154 8.26 -9.49 -23.16
N GLY A 155 7.20 -9.90 -23.89
CA GLY A 155 6.51 -11.15 -23.61
C GLY A 155 5.54 -11.11 -22.42
N ILE A 156 5.39 -9.98 -21.74
CA ILE A 156 4.43 -9.78 -20.64
C ILE A 156 3.06 -9.42 -21.23
N ASP A 157 2.00 -10.05 -20.70
CA ASP A 157 0.61 -9.81 -21.08
C ASP A 157 -0.27 -9.29 -19.93
N GLY A 158 0.25 -9.30 -18.69
CA GLY A 158 -0.41 -8.76 -17.53
C GLY A 158 0.55 -8.00 -16.58
N LEU A 159 0.07 -6.91 -15.98
CA LEU A 159 0.78 -6.11 -14.97
C LEU A 159 -0.06 -5.98 -13.72
N PHE A 160 0.55 -6.21 -12.56
CA PHE A 160 -0.02 -5.87 -11.25
C PHE A 160 0.93 -4.98 -10.47
N THR A 161 0.45 -3.82 -10.01
CA THR A 161 1.22 -2.83 -9.26
C THR A 161 0.32 -1.81 -8.55
N ALA A 162 0.88 -0.91 -7.74
CA ALA A 162 0.13 0.20 -7.14
C ALA A 162 -0.42 1.17 -8.21
N ASP A 163 -1.54 1.83 -7.94
CA ASP A 163 -2.27 2.69 -8.89
C ASP A 163 -1.41 3.79 -9.51
N VAL A 164 -0.61 4.46 -8.68
CA VAL A 164 0.28 5.54 -9.13
C VAL A 164 1.32 5.01 -10.12
N THR A 165 1.91 3.86 -9.79
CA THR A 165 2.88 3.17 -10.64
C THR A 165 2.23 2.67 -11.94
N ALA A 166 1.02 2.10 -11.84
CA ALA A 166 0.23 1.67 -12.99
C ALA A 166 0.00 2.83 -13.97
N ALA A 167 -0.45 3.98 -13.46
CA ALA A 167 -0.69 5.17 -14.28
C ALA A 167 0.57 5.63 -15.03
N ALA A 168 1.71 5.67 -14.36
CA ALA A 168 2.98 6.05 -14.97
C ALA A 168 3.42 5.06 -16.05
N LEU A 169 3.39 3.75 -15.75
CA LEU A 169 3.77 2.70 -16.69
C LEU A 169 2.82 2.62 -17.89
N MET A 170 1.50 2.70 -17.67
CA MET A 170 0.50 2.72 -18.76
C MET A 170 0.80 3.85 -19.73
N LYS A 171 0.98 5.07 -19.24
CA LYS A 171 1.31 6.24 -20.09
C LYS A 171 2.55 6.02 -20.94
N MET A 172 3.59 5.41 -20.38
CA MET A 172 4.86 5.19 -21.09
C MET A 172 4.77 4.05 -22.11
N LEU A 173 4.11 2.97 -21.73
CA LEU A 173 3.92 1.81 -22.60
C LEU A 173 3.03 2.17 -23.80
N GLN A 174 1.97 2.96 -23.57
CA GLN A 174 1.13 3.48 -24.64
C GLN A 174 1.90 4.37 -25.63
N LYS A 175 2.80 5.25 -25.13
CA LYS A 175 3.70 6.04 -25.99
C LYS A 175 4.62 5.18 -26.84
N LYS A 176 4.90 3.93 -26.44
CA LYS A 176 5.62 2.92 -27.23
C LYS A 176 4.72 2.06 -28.12
N GLY A 177 3.44 2.39 -28.22
CA GLY A 177 2.48 1.69 -29.07
C GLY A 177 1.89 0.41 -28.46
N ILE A 178 2.16 0.13 -27.16
CA ILE A 178 1.54 -1.01 -26.47
C ILE A 178 0.08 -0.67 -26.18
N LYS A 179 -0.81 -1.47 -26.75
CA LYS A 179 -2.26 -1.30 -26.60
C LYS A 179 -2.74 -1.95 -25.30
N ILE A 180 -3.35 -1.17 -24.42
CA ILE A 180 -4.00 -1.61 -23.18
C ILE A 180 -5.51 -1.52 -23.41
N PRO A 181 -6.31 -2.56 -23.13
CA PRO A 181 -5.92 -3.88 -22.58
C PRO A 181 -5.51 -4.92 -23.63
N LYS A 182 -5.56 -4.61 -24.94
CA LYS A 182 -5.46 -5.61 -26.02
C LYS A 182 -4.17 -6.45 -25.92
N LYS A 183 -3.01 -5.81 -25.72
CA LYS A 183 -1.70 -6.47 -25.62
C LYS A 183 -1.25 -6.66 -24.18
N LEU A 184 -1.50 -5.71 -23.32
CA LEU A 184 -1.16 -5.74 -21.90
C LEU A 184 -2.39 -5.40 -21.06
N LYS A 185 -2.77 -6.28 -20.15
CA LYS A 185 -3.79 -6.02 -19.13
C LYS A 185 -3.12 -5.45 -17.89
N VAL A 186 -3.77 -4.51 -17.23
CA VAL A 186 -3.20 -3.84 -16.07
C VAL A 186 -4.21 -3.86 -14.92
N VAL A 187 -3.75 -4.32 -13.76
CA VAL A 187 -4.48 -4.23 -12.49
C VAL A 187 -3.68 -3.37 -11.53
N GLY A 188 -4.34 -2.37 -10.96
CA GLY A 188 -3.82 -1.50 -9.92
C GLY A 188 -4.08 -2.02 -8.52
N TYR A 189 -3.55 -1.32 -7.55
CA TYR A 189 -3.83 -1.47 -6.13
C TYR A 189 -3.88 -0.09 -5.49
N ASP A 190 -4.75 0.12 -4.55
CA ASP A 190 -5.12 1.24 -3.69
C ASP A 190 -6.54 1.74 -3.98
N GLY A 191 -7.01 1.73 -5.23
CA GLY A 191 -8.35 2.17 -5.62
C GLY A 191 -8.52 3.67 -5.61
N LEU A 192 -7.46 4.41 -5.95
CA LEU A 192 -7.45 5.87 -5.96
C LEU A 192 -8.41 6.42 -7.02
N ASP A 193 -9.11 7.51 -6.70
CA ASP A 193 -10.17 8.04 -7.57
C ASP A 193 -9.66 8.59 -8.90
N PHE A 194 -8.43 9.12 -8.96
CA PHE A 194 -7.86 9.61 -10.20
C PHE A 194 -7.72 8.54 -11.28
N THR A 195 -7.69 7.27 -10.91
CA THR A 195 -7.56 6.14 -11.85
C THR A 195 -8.77 5.98 -12.76
N ARG A 196 -9.92 6.58 -12.40
CA ARG A 196 -11.12 6.66 -13.23
C ARG A 196 -10.94 7.59 -14.42
N PHE A 197 -10.01 8.52 -14.35
CA PHE A 197 -9.70 9.48 -15.43
C PHE A 197 -8.57 9.00 -16.34
N LEU A 198 -8.03 7.80 -16.12
CA LEU A 198 -7.06 7.20 -17.02
C LEU A 198 -7.77 6.65 -18.27
N THR A 199 -7.03 6.58 -19.37
CA THR A 199 -7.51 5.98 -20.61
C THR A 199 -6.58 4.85 -21.03
N PRO A 200 -7.04 3.59 -20.94
CA PRO A 200 -8.31 3.10 -20.38
C PRO A 200 -8.43 3.31 -18.87
N GLU A 201 -9.67 3.33 -18.32
CA GLU A 201 -9.91 3.35 -16.88
C GLU A 201 -9.22 2.16 -16.21
N LEU A 202 -8.50 2.40 -15.11
CA LEU A 202 -7.72 1.37 -14.45
C LEU A 202 -8.61 0.43 -13.62
N THR A 203 -8.55 -0.85 -13.92
CA THR A 203 -9.04 -1.91 -13.02
C THR A 203 -8.13 -1.97 -11.79
N THR A 204 -8.69 -1.93 -10.59
CA THR A 204 -7.89 -1.86 -9.37
C THR A 204 -8.54 -2.57 -8.18
N VAL A 205 -7.70 -3.03 -7.25
CA VAL A 205 -8.12 -3.43 -5.91
C VAL A 205 -8.16 -2.19 -5.03
N ARG A 206 -9.32 -1.93 -4.43
CA ARG A 206 -9.55 -0.74 -3.60
C ARG A 206 -9.41 -1.06 -2.12
N GLN A 207 -8.55 -0.34 -1.44
CA GLN A 207 -8.47 -0.30 0.01
C GLN A 207 -9.62 0.55 0.60
N ASN A 208 -10.14 0.12 1.74
CA ASN A 208 -11.18 0.88 2.46
C ASN A 208 -10.54 1.89 3.41
N VAL A 209 -9.90 2.91 2.82
CA VAL A 209 -9.19 3.97 3.57
C VAL A 209 -10.07 4.66 4.64
N PRO A 210 -11.36 4.94 4.39
CA PRO A 210 -12.24 5.48 5.44
C PRO A 210 -12.34 4.59 6.67
N GLU A 211 -12.50 3.28 6.49
CA GLU A 211 -12.62 2.33 7.60
C GLU A 211 -11.28 2.13 8.33
N ILE A 212 -10.16 2.07 7.59
CA ILE A 212 -8.81 2.04 8.19
C ILE A 212 -8.62 3.27 9.07
N ALA A 213 -8.91 4.46 8.56
CA ALA A 213 -8.77 5.71 9.29
C ALA A 213 -9.66 5.74 10.54
N LYS A 214 -10.91 5.29 10.40
CA LYS A 214 -11.86 5.24 11.53
C LYS A 214 -11.34 4.32 12.63
N ARG A 215 -10.99 3.07 12.30
CA ARG A 215 -10.49 2.10 13.29
C ARG A 215 -9.19 2.56 13.95
N SER A 216 -8.29 3.19 13.18
CA SER A 216 -7.04 3.73 13.74
C SER A 216 -7.30 4.84 14.75
N VAL A 217 -8.24 5.75 14.46
CA VAL A 217 -8.63 6.82 15.38
C VAL A 217 -9.35 6.25 16.60
N ASP A 218 -10.32 5.36 16.42
CA ASP A 218 -11.03 4.73 17.54
C ASP A 218 -10.06 3.98 18.46
N THR A 219 -9.06 3.31 17.91
CA THR A 219 -8.06 2.55 18.66
C THR A 219 -7.14 3.49 19.44
N VAL A 220 -6.59 4.56 18.82
CA VAL A 220 -5.70 5.48 19.51
C VAL A 220 -6.42 6.25 20.63
N ILE A 221 -7.67 6.65 20.41
CA ILE A 221 -8.48 7.32 21.45
C ILE A 221 -8.75 6.38 22.62
N ARG A 222 -9.11 5.12 22.37
CA ARG A 222 -9.27 4.14 23.44
C ARG A 222 -7.99 3.96 24.28
N MET A 223 -6.81 3.98 23.61
CA MET A 223 -5.53 3.93 24.32
C MET A 223 -5.27 5.20 25.15
N ILE A 224 -5.61 6.39 24.63
CA ILE A 224 -5.51 7.66 25.35
C ILE A 224 -6.40 7.63 26.60
N ASP A 225 -7.61 7.06 26.48
CA ASP A 225 -8.55 6.87 27.61
C ASP A 225 -8.11 5.78 28.61
N GLY A 226 -6.96 5.13 28.40
CA GLY A 226 -6.48 4.02 29.23
C GLY A 226 -7.28 2.73 29.12
N LYS A 227 -8.07 2.58 28.05
CA LYS A 227 -8.87 1.37 27.80
C LYS A 227 -8.01 0.29 27.16
N LYS A 228 -8.23 -0.96 27.57
CA LYS A 228 -7.55 -2.12 26.98
C LYS A 228 -7.95 -2.28 25.52
N ILE A 229 -6.96 -2.57 24.67
CA ILE A 229 -7.17 -2.98 23.28
C ILE A 229 -7.14 -4.52 23.23
N GLU A 230 -8.24 -5.11 22.82
CA GLU A 230 -8.39 -6.57 22.76
C GLU A 230 -7.87 -7.13 21.44
N GLU A 231 -8.08 -6.40 20.33
CA GLU A 231 -7.69 -6.80 18.99
C GLU A 231 -6.49 -5.96 18.54
N MET A 232 -5.31 -6.58 18.61
CA MET A 232 -4.04 -5.92 18.28
C MET A 232 -3.80 -5.86 16.76
N GLU A 233 -4.39 -6.78 16.01
CA GLU A 233 -4.35 -6.79 14.54
C GLU A 233 -5.77 -6.70 14.00
N GLN A 234 -6.07 -5.63 13.28
CA GLN A 234 -7.39 -5.38 12.70
C GLN A 234 -7.29 -5.37 11.18
N ILE A 235 -7.92 -6.35 10.56
CA ILE A 235 -7.94 -6.50 9.11
C ILE A 235 -9.18 -5.79 8.53
N VAL A 236 -8.98 -4.98 7.51
CA VAL A 236 -10.03 -4.27 6.80
C VAL A 236 -10.15 -4.81 5.38
N ASP A 237 -11.36 -5.21 5.02
CA ASP A 237 -11.65 -5.79 3.71
C ASP A 237 -11.29 -4.84 2.57
N VAL A 238 -10.85 -5.43 1.47
CA VAL A 238 -10.62 -4.75 0.19
C VAL A 238 -11.73 -5.09 -0.81
N THR A 239 -11.98 -4.21 -1.76
CA THR A 239 -12.96 -4.42 -2.82
C THR A 239 -12.28 -4.39 -4.20
N PHE A 240 -12.94 -4.99 -5.19
CA PHE A 240 -12.47 -4.97 -6.56
C PHE A 240 -13.27 -3.98 -7.39
N ARG A 241 -12.59 -3.06 -8.06
CA ARG A 241 -13.19 -2.13 -9.01
C ARG A 241 -12.72 -2.48 -10.42
N LYS A 242 -13.64 -2.98 -11.23
CA LYS A 242 -13.39 -3.24 -12.64
C LYS A 242 -13.42 -1.92 -13.42
N GLY A 243 -12.36 -1.67 -14.17
CA GLY A 243 -12.27 -0.64 -15.18
C GLY A 243 -12.13 -1.25 -16.58
N GLU A 244 -11.45 -0.56 -17.47
CA GLU A 244 -11.27 -0.93 -18.89
C GLU A 244 -9.88 -1.51 -19.20
N SER A 245 -8.97 -1.54 -18.21
CA SER A 245 -7.58 -1.95 -18.40
C SER A 245 -7.33 -3.47 -18.34
N THR A 246 -8.40 -4.26 -18.13
CA THR A 246 -8.36 -5.74 -18.16
C THR A 246 -9.37 -6.33 -19.12
#